data_1aabd86d22edf4ae17bc088f37047a14
#
_entry.id   1aabd86d22edf4ae17bc088f37047a14
#
_cell.length_a   1.000
_cell.length_b   1.000
_cell.length_c   1.000
_cell.angle_alpha   90.00
_cell.angle_beta   90.00
_cell.angle_gamma   90.00
#
_symmetry.space_group_name_H-M   'P 1'
#
loop_
_entity.id
_entity.type
_entity.pdbx_description
1 polymer ?
#
loop_
_entity_poly.entity_id
_entity_poly.type
_entity_poly.pdbx_seq_one_letter_code
_entity_poly.pdbx_strand_id
1 'polypeptide(L)'
;TRQFATTALLVRHPKGNLLIDTGMGKNVDEHVKTLPAMQRTPYTKGIPVAAQLAVGGIQPGGLAGVIPTHAHWDHISGLEDLGGVPVLVSTAGKAFIDTKRADTELLNSFRAVNYKPYDFEGGPYLGFPKSHDVWGDGSVVIVPAPAHTPDSVVVFVNLLSGARYAALGDLVWQMEGVDLPAEKPWMLRRVIGEDDEQVHKDIALVRAASQKYPQLHLLPAHDGSAFRAIPIFPASAR
;
A
#
# COMPACT_ATOMS: atom_id res chain seq x y z
N THR A 1 4.86 -24.38 2.81
CA THR A 1 4.18 -23.45 1.90
C THR A 1 3.93 -22.17 2.70
N ARG A 2 4.50 -21.05 2.29
CA ARG A 2 4.18 -19.75 2.89
C ARG A 2 2.85 -19.26 2.33
N GLN A 3 2.00 -18.70 3.20
CA GLN A 3 0.80 -17.99 2.79
C GLN A 3 1.15 -16.50 2.67
N PHE A 4 0.81 -15.91 1.54
CA PHE A 4 0.86 -14.47 1.35
C PHE A 4 -0.47 -13.87 1.82
N ALA A 5 -0.41 -12.92 2.73
CA ALA A 5 -1.57 -12.13 3.11
C ALA A 5 -1.85 -11.07 2.04
N THR A 6 -3.08 -10.59 1.95
CA THR A 6 -3.41 -9.31 1.35
C THR A 6 -4.00 -8.45 2.45
N THR A 7 -3.35 -7.35 2.74
CA THR A 7 -3.66 -6.53 3.91
C THR A 7 -4.20 -5.17 3.52
N ALA A 8 -4.99 -4.57 4.41
CA ALA A 8 -5.37 -3.16 4.36
C ALA A 8 -5.19 -2.58 5.76
N LEU A 9 -4.67 -1.37 5.86
CA LEU A 9 -4.45 -0.69 7.13
C LEU A 9 -5.39 0.50 7.27
N LEU A 10 -6.25 0.49 8.28
CA LEU A 10 -7.11 1.61 8.61
C LEU A 10 -6.39 2.56 9.57
N VAL A 11 -6.16 3.80 9.14
CA VAL A 11 -5.65 4.88 9.97
C VAL A 11 -6.82 5.75 10.42
N ARG A 12 -7.03 5.86 11.73
CA ARG A 12 -8.06 6.72 12.33
C ARG A 12 -7.43 8.04 12.76
N HIS A 13 -7.91 9.14 12.21
CA HIS A 13 -7.39 10.48 12.50
C HIS A 13 -8.53 11.48 12.71
N PRO A 14 -8.37 12.53 13.56
CA PRO A 14 -9.40 13.54 13.77
C PRO A 14 -9.88 14.24 12.49
N LYS A 15 -9.01 14.40 11.50
CA LYS A 15 -9.36 15.00 10.18
C LYS A 15 -10.02 14.01 9.22
N GLY A 16 -10.20 12.73 9.61
CA GLY A 16 -10.85 11.69 8.81
C GLY A 16 -10.06 10.38 8.78
N ASN A 17 -10.74 9.29 8.48
CA ASN A 17 -10.12 7.97 8.36
C ASN A 17 -9.49 7.77 6.99
N LEU A 18 -8.31 7.16 6.94
CA LEU A 18 -7.64 6.74 5.70
C LEU A 18 -7.50 5.22 5.65
N LEU A 19 -7.62 4.65 4.48
CA LEU A 19 -7.16 3.31 4.20
C LEU A 19 -5.82 3.36 3.46
N ILE A 20 -4.88 2.50 3.84
CA ILE A 20 -3.69 2.18 3.06
C ILE A 20 -3.94 0.79 2.47
N ASP A 21 -3.99 0.71 1.16
CA ASP A 21 -4.46 -0.41 0.36
C ASP A 21 -5.91 -0.86 0.67
N THR A 22 -6.46 -1.73 -0.14
CA THR A 22 -7.83 -2.23 0.01
C THR A 22 -7.92 -3.75 -0.03
N GLY A 23 -6.83 -4.43 -0.35
CA GLY A 23 -6.83 -5.88 -0.51
C GLY A 23 -7.77 -6.35 -1.61
N MET A 24 -8.25 -7.57 -1.48
CA MET A 24 -9.19 -8.19 -2.41
C MET A 24 -10.62 -7.70 -2.18
N GLY A 25 -11.26 -7.20 -3.23
CA GLY A 25 -12.65 -6.77 -3.23
C GLY A 25 -13.65 -7.92 -3.45
N LYS A 26 -14.93 -7.58 -3.38
CA LYS A 26 -16.04 -8.51 -3.61
C LYS A 26 -15.96 -9.20 -4.98
N ASN A 27 -15.58 -8.45 -6.01
CA ASN A 27 -15.54 -8.91 -7.40
C ASN A 27 -14.14 -9.38 -7.83
N VAL A 28 -13.28 -9.78 -6.89
CA VAL A 28 -11.88 -10.17 -7.18
C VAL A 28 -11.76 -11.24 -8.27
N ASP A 29 -12.73 -12.17 -8.40
CA ASP A 29 -12.70 -13.19 -9.47
C ASP A 29 -12.78 -12.59 -10.87
N GLU A 30 -13.48 -11.48 -11.04
CA GLU A 30 -13.52 -10.75 -12.30
C GLU A 30 -12.27 -9.90 -12.47
N HIS A 31 -11.77 -9.31 -11.38
CA HIS A 31 -10.56 -8.48 -11.40
C HIS A 31 -9.32 -9.28 -11.83
N VAL A 32 -9.16 -10.52 -11.32
CA VAL A 32 -8.05 -11.38 -11.70
C VAL A 32 -8.07 -11.74 -13.19
N LYS A 33 -9.23 -11.70 -13.85
CA LYS A 33 -9.33 -11.97 -15.31
C LYS A 33 -8.70 -10.85 -16.16
N THR A 34 -8.54 -9.64 -15.62
CA THR A 34 -7.82 -8.56 -16.32
C THR A 34 -6.33 -8.81 -16.43
N LEU A 35 -5.77 -9.67 -15.54
CA LEU A 35 -4.37 -10.01 -15.56
C LEU A 35 -4.02 -10.97 -16.69
N PRO A 36 -2.81 -10.88 -17.25
CA PRO A 36 -2.25 -11.91 -18.09
C PRO A 36 -2.30 -13.29 -17.43
N ALA A 37 -2.63 -14.34 -18.19
CA ALA A 37 -2.83 -15.69 -17.62
C ALA A 37 -1.64 -16.19 -16.77
N MET A 38 -0.41 -15.81 -17.14
CA MET A 38 0.81 -16.17 -16.39
C MET A 38 0.93 -15.48 -15.03
N GLN A 39 0.20 -14.39 -14.78
CA GLN A 39 0.23 -13.64 -13.52
C GLN A 39 -0.94 -14.01 -12.59
N ARG A 40 -1.85 -14.86 -13.04
CA ARG A 40 -2.98 -15.31 -12.24
C ARG A 40 -2.53 -16.38 -11.24
N THR A 41 -2.28 -15.98 -10.01
CA THR A 41 -1.92 -16.90 -8.93
C THR A 41 -3.16 -17.39 -8.20
N PRO A 42 -3.16 -18.63 -7.65
CA PRO A 42 -4.22 -19.10 -6.76
C PRO A 42 -4.34 -18.18 -5.53
N TYR A 43 -5.55 -17.89 -5.12
CA TYR A 43 -5.85 -17.06 -3.94
C TYR A 43 -7.03 -17.62 -3.16
N THR A 44 -7.13 -17.21 -1.90
CA THR A 44 -8.29 -17.48 -1.05
C THR A 44 -8.94 -16.16 -0.70
N LYS A 45 -10.25 -16.05 -0.94
CA LYS A 45 -11.01 -14.86 -0.61
C LYS A 45 -11.14 -14.69 0.90
N GLY A 46 -10.80 -13.51 1.39
CA GLY A 46 -11.13 -13.06 2.72
C GLY A 46 -12.44 -12.26 2.75
N ILE A 47 -12.70 -11.58 3.86
CA ILE A 47 -13.78 -10.61 3.98
C ILE A 47 -13.32 -9.30 3.34
N PRO A 48 -14.02 -8.78 2.30
CA PRO A 48 -13.66 -7.49 1.68
C PRO A 48 -13.61 -6.35 2.69
N VAL A 49 -12.69 -5.41 2.51
CA VAL A 49 -12.48 -4.29 3.44
C VAL A 49 -13.75 -3.47 3.68
N ALA A 50 -14.56 -3.26 2.65
CA ALA A 50 -15.83 -2.54 2.77
C ALA A 50 -16.80 -3.23 3.75
N ALA A 51 -16.86 -4.57 3.72
CA ALA A 51 -17.69 -5.33 4.66
C ALA A 51 -17.13 -5.26 6.09
N GLN A 52 -15.81 -5.31 6.24
CA GLN A 52 -15.16 -5.14 7.56
C GLN A 52 -15.43 -3.75 8.14
N LEU A 53 -15.30 -2.69 7.34
CA LEU A 53 -15.58 -1.31 7.74
C LEU A 53 -17.03 -1.15 8.21
N ALA A 54 -17.97 -1.74 7.47
CA ALA A 54 -19.40 -1.69 7.82
C ALA A 54 -19.70 -2.32 9.18
N VAL A 55 -19.05 -3.46 9.53
CA VAL A 55 -19.15 -4.07 10.86
C VAL A 55 -18.68 -3.11 11.97
N GLY A 56 -17.67 -2.30 11.71
CA GLY A 56 -17.19 -1.28 12.64
C GLY A 56 -17.91 0.06 12.53
N GLY A 57 -19.01 0.14 11.77
CA GLY A 57 -19.84 1.36 11.64
C GLY A 57 -19.24 2.42 10.72
N ILE A 58 -18.21 2.11 9.95
CA ILE A 58 -17.61 3.04 8.98
C ILE A 58 -18.20 2.77 7.60
N GLN A 59 -18.90 3.75 7.04
CA GLN A 59 -19.36 3.73 5.66
C GLN A 59 -18.27 4.28 4.73
N PRO A 60 -18.25 3.93 3.43
CA PRO A 60 -17.27 4.47 2.48
C PRO A 60 -17.18 6.00 2.49
N GLY A 61 -18.31 6.71 2.57
CA GLY A 61 -18.35 8.16 2.68
C GLY A 61 -17.76 8.75 3.97
N GLY A 62 -17.45 7.92 4.96
CA GLY A 62 -16.74 8.31 6.19
C GLY A 62 -15.22 8.20 6.09
N LEU A 63 -14.69 7.78 4.92
CA LEU A 63 -13.27 7.78 4.64
C LEU A 63 -12.85 9.09 4.01
N ALA A 64 -11.79 9.70 4.53
CA ALA A 64 -11.12 10.84 3.92
C ALA A 64 -10.40 10.45 2.62
N GLY A 65 -10.00 9.19 2.51
CA GLY A 65 -9.40 8.67 1.29
C GLY A 65 -8.81 7.27 1.43
N VAL A 66 -8.33 6.79 0.31
CA VAL A 66 -7.52 5.57 0.17
C VAL A 66 -6.15 5.96 -0.39
N ILE A 67 -5.10 5.43 0.17
CA ILE A 67 -3.72 5.55 -0.32
C ILE A 67 -3.31 4.17 -0.81
N PRO A 68 -3.39 3.87 -2.11
CA PRO A 68 -2.78 2.64 -2.62
C PRO A 68 -1.26 2.75 -2.50
N THR A 69 -0.61 1.69 -2.00
CA THR A 69 0.85 1.63 -2.04
C THR A 69 1.35 1.53 -3.47
N HIS A 70 0.57 0.90 -4.34
CA HIS A 70 0.75 0.84 -5.80
C HIS A 70 -0.50 0.25 -6.48
N ALA A 71 -0.52 0.20 -7.81
CA ALA A 71 -1.72 -0.08 -8.61
C ALA A 71 -2.01 -1.58 -8.85
N HIS A 72 -1.28 -2.52 -8.23
CA HIS A 72 -1.55 -3.93 -8.46
C HIS A 72 -2.91 -4.38 -7.89
N TRP A 73 -3.50 -5.35 -8.55
CA TRP A 73 -4.86 -5.82 -8.34
C TRP A 73 -5.18 -6.22 -6.89
N ASP A 74 -4.27 -6.84 -6.19
CA ASP A 74 -4.44 -7.31 -4.82
C ASP A 74 -4.28 -6.22 -3.76
N HIS A 75 -3.85 -5.02 -4.16
CA HIS A 75 -3.84 -3.81 -3.32
C HIS A 75 -5.05 -2.92 -3.57
N ILE A 76 -5.62 -2.95 -4.80
CA ILE A 76 -6.65 -1.97 -5.18
C ILE A 76 -8.02 -2.61 -5.52
N SER A 77 -8.13 -3.95 -5.52
CA SER A 77 -9.36 -4.64 -5.91
C SER A 77 -10.57 -4.21 -5.08
N GLY A 78 -10.40 -3.90 -3.78
CA GLY A 78 -11.47 -3.43 -2.91
C GLY A 78 -11.92 -1.98 -3.15
N LEU A 79 -11.24 -1.20 -4.00
CA LEU A 79 -11.65 0.18 -4.32
C LEU A 79 -13.04 0.23 -4.98
N GLU A 80 -13.38 -0.77 -5.79
CA GLU A 80 -14.70 -0.85 -6.42
C GLU A 80 -15.84 -0.88 -5.38
N ASP A 81 -15.60 -1.56 -4.26
CA ASP A 81 -16.59 -1.69 -3.17
C ASP A 81 -16.74 -0.39 -2.35
N LEU A 82 -15.81 0.55 -2.49
CA LEU A 82 -15.76 1.80 -1.72
C LEU A 82 -16.38 3.01 -2.46
N GLY A 83 -16.81 2.86 -3.66
CA GLY A 83 -17.52 3.80 -4.55
C GLY A 83 -17.36 5.29 -4.26
N GLY A 84 -16.54 6.00 -5.07
CA GLY A 84 -16.38 7.46 -5.01
C GLY A 84 -15.48 8.00 -3.89
N VAL A 85 -14.91 7.13 -3.04
CA VAL A 85 -13.91 7.54 -2.04
C VAL A 85 -12.70 8.19 -2.75
N PRO A 86 -12.15 9.30 -2.21
CA PRO A 86 -10.92 9.90 -2.75
C PRO A 86 -9.77 8.89 -2.78
N VAL A 87 -9.08 8.78 -3.91
CA VAL A 87 -7.89 7.94 -4.07
C VAL A 87 -6.68 8.85 -4.20
N LEU A 88 -5.84 8.87 -3.16
CA LEU A 88 -4.64 9.70 -3.10
C LEU A 88 -3.51 8.99 -3.84
N VAL A 89 -3.05 9.57 -4.93
CA VAL A 89 -1.95 9.06 -5.75
C VAL A 89 -0.97 10.18 -6.04
N SER A 90 0.32 9.90 -6.19
CA SER A 90 1.23 10.94 -6.64
C SER A 90 0.93 11.34 -8.09
N THR A 91 1.25 12.58 -8.47
CA THR A 91 1.10 13.03 -9.86
C THR A 91 1.85 12.10 -10.83
N ALA A 92 3.06 11.66 -10.48
CA ALA A 92 3.81 10.69 -11.26
C ALA A 92 3.13 9.32 -11.30
N GLY A 93 2.59 8.85 -10.16
CA GLY A 93 1.83 7.60 -10.09
C GLY A 93 0.56 7.65 -10.93
N LYS A 94 -0.16 8.79 -10.92
CA LYS A 94 -1.33 8.96 -11.78
C LYS A 94 -0.95 8.91 -13.26
N ALA A 95 0.16 9.54 -13.64
CA ALA A 95 0.65 9.48 -15.01
C ALA A 95 1.00 8.03 -15.43
N PHE A 96 1.59 7.25 -14.51
CA PHE A 96 1.85 5.82 -14.77
C PHE A 96 0.55 5.01 -14.93
N ILE A 97 -0.44 5.21 -14.06
CA ILE A 97 -1.76 4.56 -14.17
C ILE A 97 -2.40 4.86 -15.53
N ASP A 98 -2.28 6.08 -16.02
CA ASP A 98 -2.83 6.51 -17.30
C ASP A 98 -2.15 5.88 -18.54
N THR A 99 -1.01 5.23 -18.36
CA THR A 99 -0.36 4.47 -19.47
C THR A 99 -1.16 3.23 -19.88
N LYS A 100 -2.14 2.81 -19.06
CA LYS A 100 -3.01 1.65 -19.32
C LYS A 100 -2.24 0.35 -19.61
N ARG A 101 -1.16 0.13 -18.88
CA ARG A 101 -0.40 -1.12 -18.93
C ARG A 101 -1.21 -2.24 -18.27
N ALA A 102 -0.79 -3.48 -18.48
CA ALA A 102 -1.46 -4.66 -17.89
C ALA A 102 -1.51 -4.62 -16.34
N ASP A 103 -0.49 -4.06 -15.72
CA ASP A 103 -0.38 -3.86 -14.27
C ASP A 103 -1.30 -2.74 -13.73
N THR A 104 -1.74 -1.81 -14.56
CA THR A 104 -2.68 -0.72 -14.19
C THR A 104 -4.08 -0.91 -14.78
N GLU A 105 -4.32 -1.98 -15.55
CA GLU A 105 -5.57 -2.19 -16.29
C GLU A 105 -6.78 -2.24 -15.35
N LEU A 106 -6.65 -2.88 -14.20
CA LEU A 106 -7.76 -2.97 -13.24
C LEU A 106 -8.23 -1.58 -12.79
N LEU A 107 -7.32 -0.68 -12.38
CA LEU A 107 -7.69 0.69 -12.01
C LEU A 107 -8.35 1.45 -13.17
N ASN A 108 -7.86 1.24 -14.38
CA ASN A 108 -8.44 1.89 -15.57
C ASN A 108 -9.80 1.29 -15.97
N SER A 109 -10.14 0.09 -15.51
CA SER A 109 -11.44 -0.54 -15.76
C SER A 109 -12.53 -0.04 -14.80
N PHE A 110 -12.17 0.52 -13.64
CA PHE A 110 -13.13 1.04 -12.67
C PHE A 110 -13.82 2.29 -13.20
N ARG A 111 -15.14 2.36 -12.99
CA ARG A 111 -15.92 3.55 -13.35
C ARG A 111 -15.63 4.67 -12.35
N ALA A 112 -15.20 5.82 -12.86
CA ALA A 112 -15.13 7.07 -12.11
C ALA A 112 -14.33 6.99 -10.79
N VAL A 113 -13.06 6.58 -10.85
CA VAL A 113 -12.16 6.69 -9.70
C VAL A 113 -11.92 8.16 -9.37
N ASN A 114 -12.19 8.55 -8.12
CA ASN A 114 -12.05 9.93 -7.64
C ASN A 114 -10.59 10.20 -7.24
N TYR A 115 -9.71 10.31 -8.23
CA TYR A 115 -8.29 10.58 -7.97
C TYR A 115 -8.08 11.97 -7.34
N LYS A 116 -7.21 12.01 -6.34
CA LYS A 116 -6.67 13.22 -5.69
C LYS A 116 -5.14 13.18 -5.82
N PRO A 117 -4.61 13.67 -6.94
CA PRO A 117 -3.17 13.72 -7.13
C PRO A 117 -2.49 14.63 -6.12
N TYR A 118 -1.29 14.21 -5.65
CA TYR A 118 -0.40 15.00 -4.80
C TYR A 118 1.03 14.96 -5.34
N ASP A 119 1.85 15.92 -4.94
CA ASP A 119 3.28 15.95 -5.22
C ASP A 119 4.09 15.76 -3.93
N PHE A 120 5.33 15.33 -4.08
CA PHE A 120 6.27 15.20 -2.96
C PHE A 120 6.97 16.53 -2.70
N GLU A 121 6.23 17.52 -2.18
CA GLU A 121 6.72 18.88 -1.90
C GLU A 121 7.39 19.00 -0.52
N GLY A 122 7.23 17.99 0.33
CA GLY A 122 7.92 17.88 1.61
C GLY A 122 9.41 17.57 1.43
N GLY A 123 10.21 17.98 2.40
CA GLY A 123 11.63 17.71 2.44
C GLY A 123 11.96 16.23 2.73
N PRO A 124 13.23 15.94 3.06
CA PRO A 124 13.65 14.59 3.40
C PRO A 124 12.90 14.03 4.61
N TYR A 125 12.52 12.76 4.55
CA TYR A 125 11.85 12.06 5.65
C TYR A 125 12.45 10.66 5.85
N LEU A 126 12.97 10.39 7.04
CA LEU A 126 13.58 9.12 7.44
C LEU A 126 14.61 8.55 6.44
N GLY A 127 15.37 9.43 5.76
CA GLY A 127 16.37 9.07 4.76
C GLY A 127 15.87 9.14 3.31
N PHE A 128 14.57 9.14 3.07
CA PHE A 128 14.01 9.40 1.75
C PHE A 128 14.15 10.89 1.40
N PRO A 129 14.51 11.22 0.15
CA PRO A 129 14.85 12.61 -0.20
C PRO A 129 13.64 13.55 -0.30
N LYS A 130 12.43 12.99 -0.46
CA LYS A 130 11.17 13.73 -0.64
C LYS A 130 10.06 13.06 0.14
N SER A 131 9.04 13.82 0.50
CA SER A 131 7.87 13.32 1.20
C SER A 131 6.61 14.12 0.87
N HIS A 132 5.46 13.58 1.21
CA HIS A 132 4.17 14.27 1.25
C HIS A 132 3.51 13.99 2.61
N ASP A 133 3.26 15.04 3.38
CA ASP A 133 2.53 14.93 4.65
C ASP A 133 1.04 15.16 4.38
N VAL A 134 0.24 14.11 4.50
CA VAL A 134 -1.18 14.12 4.09
C VAL A 134 -1.99 15.19 4.82
N TRP A 135 -1.67 15.45 6.07
CA TRP A 135 -2.41 16.44 6.89
C TRP A 135 -1.56 17.60 7.41
N GLY A 136 -0.27 17.61 7.11
CA GLY A 136 0.67 18.64 7.55
C GLY A 136 0.99 18.59 9.04
N ASP A 137 0.76 17.45 9.70
CA ASP A 137 0.98 17.26 11.14
C ASP A 137 1.93 16.09 11.46
N GLY A 138 2.49 15.47 10.44
CA GLY A 138 3.43 14.38 10.56
C GLY A 138 2.80 13.02 10.89
N SER A 139 1.49 12.92 11.02
CA SER A 139 0.81 11.68 11.40
C SER A 139 0.78 10.65 10.29
N VAL A 140 0.61 11.07 9.03
CA VAL A 140 0.71 10.20 7.85
C VAL A 140 1.59 10.87 6.81
N VAL A 141 2.74 10.25 6.55
CA VAL A 141 3.75 10.76 5.62
C VAL A 141 4.03 9.73 4.54
N ILE A 142 3.90 10.13 3.29
CA ILE A 142 4.13 9.29 2.11
C ILE A 142 5.48 9.65 1.52
N VAL A 143 6.26 8.63 1.14
CA VAL A 143 7.54 8.82 0.43
C VAL A 143 7.54 8.02 -0.87
N PRO A 144 8.19 8.50 -1.94
CA PRO A 144 8.32 7.75 -3.18
C PRO A 144 9.23 6.54 -2.98
N ALA A 145 8.82 5.38 -3.49
CA ALA A 145 9.61 4.15 -3.53
C ALA A 145 9.37 3.43 -4.88
N PRO A 146 9.71 4.07 -6.03
CA PRO A 146 9.28 3.64 -7.37
C PRO A 146 10.08 2.44 -7.91
N ALA A 147 10.33 1.46 -7.06
CA ALA A 147 11.15 0.30 -7.35
C ALA A 147 10.34 -0.88 -7.91
N HIS A 148 9.26 -1.25 -7.22
CA HIS A 148 8.37 -2.34 -7.62
C HIS A 148 7.53 -1.96 -8.84
N THR A 149 6.89 -0.81 -8.76
CA THR A 149 6.23 -0.14 -9.89
C THR A 149 6.51 1.37 -9.81
N PRO A 150 6.43 2.12 -10.93
CA PRO A 150 6.70 3.57 -10.92
C PRO A 150 5.81 4.41 -10.00
N ASP A 151 4.63 3.91 -9.65
CA ASP A 151 3.70 4.56 -8.71
C ASP A 151 3.87 4.13 -7.25
N SER A 152 4.79 3.19 -6.96
CA SER A 152 4.98 2.66 -5.62
C SER A 152 5.42 3.70 -4.61
N VAL A 153 4.84 3.59 -3.40
CA VAL A 153 5.13 4.45 -2.26
C VAL A 153 5.27 3.65 -0.97
N VAL A 154 6.02 4.19 -0.01
CA VAL A 154 5.97 3.75 1.38
C VAL A 154 5.15 4.77 2.18
N VAL A 155 4.25 4.29 3.02
CA VAL A 155 3.39 5.14 3.85
C VAL A 155 3.76 4.97 5.32
N PHE A 156 4.25 6.04 5.93
CA PHE A 156 4.55 6.09 7.36
C PHE A 156 3.34 6.58 8.15
N VAL A 157 3.03 5.90 9.23
CA VAL A 157 1.98 6.26 10.19
C VAL A 157 2.60 6.46 11.56
N ASN A 158 2.48 7.65 12.13
CA ASN A 158 3.01 8.01 13.44
C ASN A 158 1.87 8.17 14.42
N LEU A 159 1.85 7.38 15.49
CA LEU A 159 0.84 7.46 16.53
C LEU A 159 1.26 8.45 17.62
N LEU A 160 0.29 9.00 18.34
CA LEU A 160 0.52 9.88 19.49
C LEU A 160 1.28 9.19 20.62
N SER A 161 1.16 7.87 20.73
CA SER A 161 1.94 7.04 21.67
C SER A 161 3.46 6.99 21.39
N GLY A 162 3.88 7.48 20.22
CA GLY A 162 5.26 7.38 19.72
C GLY A 162 5.52 6.13 18.89
N ALA A 163 4.60 5.18 18.82
CA ALA A 163 4.73 4.04 17.91
C ALA A 163 4.64 4.52 16.46
N ARG A 164 5.46 3.92 15.59
CA ARG A 164 5.53 4.24 14.17
C ARG A 164 5.39 3.00 13.33
N TYR A 165 4.70 3.11 12.22
CA TYR A 165 4.49 2.04 11.25
C TYR A 165 4.90 2.51 9.86
N ALA A 166 5.44 1.60 9.05
CA ALA A 166 5.73 1.84 7.64
C ALA A 166 5.07 0.75 6.81
N ALA A 167 4.00 1.09 6.10
CA ALA A 167 3.40 0.21 5.09
C ALA A 167 4.30 0.23 3.85
N LEU A 168 4.95 -0.88 3.57
CA LEU A 168 5.99 -1.01 2.54
C LEU A 168 5.42 -1.37 1.16
N GLY A 169 4.12 -1.70 1.07
CA GLY A 169 3.57 -2.30 -0.14
C GLY A 169 4.37 -3.53 -0.55
N ASP A 170 4.73 -3.58 -1.82
CA ASP A 170 5.49 -4.66 -2.43
C ASP A 170 6.97 -4.34 -2.64
N LEU A 171 7.51 -3.32 -1.96
CA LEU A 171 8.96 -3.12 -1.92
C LEU A 171 9.66 -4.43 -1.53
N VAL A 172 9.15 -5.08 -0.49
CA VAL A 172 9.43 -6.48 -0.15
C VAL A 172 8.12 -7.19 0.20
N TRP A 173 7.99 -8.48 -0.13
CA TRP A 173 6.78 -9.22 0.21
C TRP A 173 6.72 -9.68 1.67
N GLN A 174 7.88 -9.89 2.27
CA GLN A 174 8.03 -10.41 3.63
C GLN A 174 9.24 -9.76 4.32
N MET A 175 9.25 -9.76 5.64
CA MET A 175 10.32 -9.14 6.44
C MET A 175 11.72 -9.66 6.10
N GLU A 176 11.85 -10.92 5.70
CA GLU A 176 13.15 -11.45 5.26
C GLU A 176 13.76 -10.68 4.10
N GLY A 177 12.95 -10.05 3.24
CA GLY A 177 13.45 -9.18 2.17
C GLY A 177 14.17 -7.95 2.69
N VAL A 178 13.77 -7.44 3.86
CA VAL A 178 14.48 -6.34 4.55
C VAL A 178 15.69 -6.86 5.31
N ASP A 179 15.54 -7.95 6.06
CA ASP A 179 16.57 -8.48 6.96
C ASP A 179 17.80 -9.00 6.19
N LEU A 180 17.56 -9.66 5.07
CA LEU A 180 18.59 -10.28 4.23
C LEU A 180 19.02 -9.40 3.04
N PRO A 181 18.56 -8.14 2.91
CA PRO A 181 18.44 -7.30 1.71
C PRO A 181 18.36 -8.15 0.43
N ALA A 182 17.30 -8.97 0.37
CA ALA A 182 17.10 -9.93 -0.71
C ALA A 182 15.92 -9.50 -1.58
N GLU A 183 16.15 -9.52 -2.86
CA GLU A 183 15.14 -9.26 -3.88
C GLU A 183 14.19 -10.46 -4.04
N LYS A 184 13.07 -10.20 -4.68
CA LYS A 184 12.19 -11.26 -5.21
C LYS A 184 12.94 -12.13 -6.24
N PRO A 185 12.48 -13.36 -6.51
CA PRO A 185 13.11 -14.22 -7.53
C PRO A 185 13.23 -13.51 -8.88
N TRP A 186 14.41 -13.59 -9.51
CA TRP A 186 14.74 -12.84 -10.74
C TRP A 186 13.73 -12.98 -11.87
N MET A 187 13.12 -14.15 -12.02
CA MET A 187 12.08 -14.37 -13.05
C MET A 187 10.85 -13.51 -12.80
N LEU A 188 10.41 -13.40 -11.53
CA LEU A 188 9.25 -12.58 -11.16
C LEU A 188 9.54 -11.10 -11.35
N ARG A 189 10.71 -10.62 -10.91
CA ARG A 189 11.14 -9.23 -11.09
C ARG A 189 11.12 -8.83 -12.57
N ARG A 190 11.61 -9.72 -13.43
CA ARG A 190 11.62 -9.50 -14.88
C ARG A 190 10.22 -9.45 -15.50
N VAL A 191 9.29 -10.27 -15.01
CA VAL A 191 7.88 -10.29 -15.46
C VAL A 191 7.15 -9.04 -15.01
N ILE A 192 7.41 -8.57 -13.79
CA ILE A 192 6.82 -7.35 -13.20
C ILE A 192 7.49 -6.10 -13.77
N GLY A 193 8.77 -6.18 -14.14
CA GLY A 193 9.57 -5.05 -14.65
C GLY A 193 10.13 -4.17 -13.54
N GLU A 194 10.49 -4.79 -12.39
CA GLU A 194 11.12 -4.08 -11.26
C GLU A 194 12.46 -3.47 -11.65
N ASP A 195 12.74 -2.30 -11.08
CA ASP A 195 14.05 -1.67 -11.11
C ASP A 195 14.91 -2.20 -9.96
N ASP A 196 15.78 -3.16 -10.27
CA ASP A 196 16.62 -3.85 -9.28
C ASP A 196 17.50 -2.88 -8.47
N GLU A 197 18.08 -1.88 -9.11
CA GLU A 197 18.95 -0.91 -8.43
C GLU A 197 18.14 -0.04 -7.47
N GLN A 198 16.96 0.39 -7.90
CA GLN A 198 16.07 1.18 -7.06
C GLN A 198 15.48 0.37 -5.91
N VAL A 199 15.13 -0.93 -6.12
CA VAL A 199 14.70 -1.85 -5.05
C VAL A 199 15.74 -1.91 -3.94
N HIS A 200 17.01 -2.12 -4.29
CA HIS A 200 18.10 -2.17 -3.30
C HIS A 200 18.27 -0.85 -2.53
N LYS A 201 18.18 0.29 -3.22
CA LYS A 201 18.25 1.61 -2.60
C LYS A 201 17.12 1.82 -1.60
N ASP A 202 15.89 1.51 -2.00
CA ASP A 202 14.70 1.73 -1.16
C ASP A 202 14.69 0.77 0.03
N ILE A 203 15.09 -0.51 -0.13
CA ILE A 203 15.29 -1.45 0.97
C ILE A 203 16.35 -0.92 1.95
N ALA A 204 17.46 -0.40 1.45
CA ALA A 204 18.53 0.14 2.29
C ALA A 204 18.05 1.34 3.12
N LEU A 205 17.22 2.23 2.54
CA LEU A 205 16.62 3.37 3.25
C LEU A 205 15.67 2.92 4.35
N VAL A 206 14.76 1.99 4.05
CA VAL A 206 13.82 1.42 5.04
C VAL A 206 14.58 0.73 6.17
N ARG A 207 15.59 -0.07 5.85
CA ARG A 207 16.44 -0.76 6.83
C ARG A 207 17.18 0.23 7.73
N ALA A 208 17.80 1.25 7.15
CA ALA A 208 18.50 2.29 7.91
C ALA A 208 17.52 3.05 8.84
N ALA A 209 16.30 3.34 8.36
CA ALA A 209 15.27 3.97 9.17
C ALA A 209 14.87 3.08 10.36
N SER A 210 14.63 1.78 10.13
CA SER A 210 14.25 0.84 11.21
C SER A 210 15.36 0.65 12.26
N GLN A 211 16.62 0.63 11.83
CA GLN A 211 17.77 0.56 12.74
C GLN A 211 17.92 1.83 13.60
N LYS A 212 17.67 2.99 13.00
CA LYS A 212 17.77 4.28 13.69
C LYS A 212 16.58 4.53 14.63
N TYR A 213 15.42 4.00 14.31
CA TYR A 213 14.16 4.18 15.04
C TYR A 213 13.58 2.82 15.45
N PRO A 214 13.99 2.24 16.60
CA PRO A 214 13.53 0.91 17.02
C PRO A 214 12.02 0.78 17.21
N GLN A 215 11.31 1.91 17.39
CA GLN A 215 9.85 1.97 17.47
C GLN A 215 9.15 1.96 16.09
N LEU A 216 9.91 1.88 15.00
CA LEU A 216 9.37 1.79 13.64
C LEU A 216 9.11 0.32 13.29
N HIS A 217 7.83 -0.02 13.16
CA HIS A 217 7.38 -1.34 12.74
C HIS A 217 7.20 -1.36 11.22
N LEU A 218 7.91 -2.25 10.55
CA LEU A 218 7.82 -2.42 9.10
C LEU A 218 6.70 -3.41 8.76
N LEU A 219 5.87 -3.07 7.77
CA LEU A 219 4.68 -3.80 7.37
C LEU A 219 4.72 -4.10 5.86
N PRO A 220 5.45 -5.14 5.43
CA PRO A 220 5.30 -5.65 4.08
C PRO A 220 3.88 -6.15 3.85
N ALA A 221 3.26 -5.80 2.71
CA ALA A 221 1.83 -6.04 2.50
C ALA A 221 1.43 -7.53 2.55
N HIS A 222 2.37 -8.42 2.21
CA HIS A 222 2.13 -9.87 2.13
C HIS A 222 2.66 -10.67 3.33
N ASP A 223 3.20 -10.00 4.37
CA ASP A 223 3.66 -10.66 5.59
C ASP A 223 2.62 -10.56 6.71
N GLY A 224 1.70 -11.52 6.78
CA GLY A 224 0.72 -11.56 7.86
C GLY A 224 1.33 -11.62 9.27
N SER A 225 2.61 -12.01 9.40
CA SER A 225 3.29 -12.04 10.70
C SER A 225 3.65 -10.63 11.19
N ALA A 226 3.98 -9.71 10.29
CA ALA A 226 4.29 -8.32 10.60
C ALA A 226 3.08 -7.56 11.17
N PHE A 227 1.87 -7.99 10.82
CA PHE A 227 0.62 -7.39 11.29
C PHE A 227 0.11 -7.94 12.62
N ARG A 228 0.73 -8.99 13.21
CA ARG A 228 0.22 -9.63 14.44
C ARG A 228 0.13 -8.68 15.64
N ALA A 229 1.00 -7.68 15.71
CA ALA A 229 0.99 -6.68 16.78
C ALA A 229 -0.03 -5.56 16.55
N ILE A 230 -0.63 -5.48 15.37
CA ILE A 230 -1.63 -4.47 15.04
C ILE A 230 -3.01 -5.04 15.35
N PRO A 231 -3.84 -4.30 16.11
CA PRO A 231 -5.20 -4.75 16.40
C PRO A 231 -6.02 -4.94 15.14
N ILE A 232 -6.78 -6.04 15.10
CA ILE A 232 -7.74 -6.24 14.01
C ILE A 232 -8.94 -5.34 14.25
N PHE A 233 -9.33 -4.58 13.21
CA PHE A 233 -10.50 -3.70 13.27
C PHE A 233 -11.76 -4.49 13.72
N PRO A 234 -12.63 -3.96 14.63
CA PRO A 234 -12.72 -2.55 15.03
C PRO A 234 -11.81 -2.10 16.20
N ALA A 235 -10.99 -2.97 16.78
CA ALA A 235 -9.99 -2.53 17.75
C ALA A 235 -8.94 -1.60 17.08
N SER A 236 -8.22 -0.82 17.90
CA SER A 236 -7.20 0.12 17.38
C SER A 236 -6.02 0.24 18.34
N ALA A 237 -4.82 0.41 17.80
CA ALA A 237 -3.66 0.92 18.52
C ALA A 237 -3.82 2.45 18.74
N ARG A 238 -3.26 2.96 19.84
CA ARG A 238 -3.30 4.39 20.20
C ARG A 238 -1.88 4.93 20.37
#